data_86806ce834b7450c06429407054636b6
#
_entry.id   86806ce834b7450c06429407054636b6
#
_cell.length_a   1.000
_cell.length_b   1.000
_cell.length_c   1.000
_cell.angle_alpha   90.00
_cell.angle_beta   90.00
_cell.angle_gamma   90.00
#
_symmetry.space_group_name_H-M   'P 1'
#
loop_
_entity.id
_entity.type
_entity.pdbx_description
1 polymer ?
#
loop_
_entity_poly.entity_id
_entity_poly.type
_entity_poly.pdbx_seq_one_letter_code
_entity_poly.pdbx_strand_id
1 'polypeptide(L)'
;AKSHHRVICCELMGRDAGWISLYAGLAGNAGVCLIPEIPFTIENIAKHVAKRDEQGMPYTVIAVAEGAKYADGTKVIGKIVEDSPDPVRYSGLAAKVADDLEKVIPNHEVRSVNPGHIIRGGDITPYDRILSIRFGVKACELIDEGLFGNVVTLHGETMDYTSLEEVIGDAKFGKQKRVDPNGELIRAAKAIGVCF
;
A
#
# COMPACT_ATOMS: atom_id res chain seq x y z
N ALA A 1 -15.05 6.00 -11.41
CA ALA A 1 -14.19 6.04 -12.59
C ALA A 1 -14.92 5.60 -13.86
N LYS A 2 -15.38 4.35 -13.92
CA LYS A 2 -15.96 3.73 -15.13
C LYS A 2 -17.18 4.47 -15.71
N SER A 3 -18.14 4.88 -14.88
CA SER A 3 -19.37 5.54 -15.33
C SER A 3 -19.18 6.96 -15.88
N HIS A 4 -18.09 7.61 -15.52
CA HIS A 4 -17.79 8.99 -15.93
C HIS A 4 -16.50 9.11 -16.75
N HIS A 5 -15.88 7.99 -17.12
CA HIS A 5 -14.63 7.93 -17.89
C HIS A 5 -13.52 8.78 -17.28
N ARG A 6 -13.32 8.64 -15.95
CA ARG A 6 -12.34 9.43 -15.18
C ARG A 6 -11.12 8.63 -14.77
N VAL A 7 -10.06 9.33 -14.49
CA VAL A 7 -8.93 8.81 -13.74
C VAL A 7 -9.15 9.12 -12.26
N ILE A 8 -9.12 8.10 -11.40
CA ILE A 8 -9.31 8.25 -9.96
C ILE A 8 -8.04 7.80 -9.23
N CYS A 9 -7.38 8.71 -8.54
CA CYS A 9 -6.26 8.44 -7.65
C CYS A 9 -6.77 8.19 -6.24
N CYS A 10 -6.67 6.96 -5.73
CA CYS A 10 -7.12 6.58 -4.40
C CYS A 10 -5.92 6.45 -3.46
N GLU A 11 -5.81 7.33 -2.46
CA GLU A 11 -4.77 7.26 -1.45
C GLU A 11 -5.06 6.17 -0.44
N LEU A 12 -4.09 5.30 -0.24
CA LEU A 12 -4.18 4.17 0.67
C LEU A 12 -3.04 4.24 1.68
N MET A 13 -3.23 3.59 2.82
CA MET A 13 -2.16 3.43 3.80
C MET A 13 -1.03 2.59 3.21
N GLY A 14 0.19 2.93 3.57
CA GLY A 14 1.40 2.26 3.08
C GLY A 14 2.57 3.22 3.10
N ARG A 15 3.17 3.39 4.29
CA ARG A 15 4.24 4.35 4.52
C ARG A 15 5.58 3.90 3.96
N ASP A 16 6.04 2.72 4.38
CA ASP A 16 7.34 2.16 4.02
C ASP A 16 7.23 0.85 3.24
N ALA A 17 6.03 0.25 3.22
CA ALA A 17 5.72 -0.97 2.51
C ALA A 17 4.36 -0.86 1.80
N GLY A 18 4.31 -1.23 0.54
CA GLY A 18 3.17 -1.05 -0.35
C GLY A 18 2.14 -2.18 -0.37
N TRP A 19 2.15 -3.08 0.61
CA TRP A 19 1.28 -4.27 0.61
C TRP A 19 -0.20 -3.95 0.49
N ILE A 20 -0.70 -2.99 1.29
CA ILE A 20 -2.12 -2.61 1.27
C ILE A 20 -2.52 -2.09 -0.11
N SER A 21 -1.72 -1.17 -0.68
CA SER A 21 -2.00 -0.59 -2.00
C SER A 21 -1.89 -1.62 -3.12
N LEU A 22 -0.94 -2.55 -3.04
CA LEU A 22 -0.79 -3.62 -4.01
C LEU A 22 -1.98 -4.58 -4.00
N TYR A 23 -2.34 -5.11 -2.81
CA TYR A 23 -3.48 -6.02 -2.69
C TYR A 23 -4.81 -5.33 -3.01
N ALA A 24 -5.04 -4.13 -2.48
CA ALA A 24 -6.25 -3.38 -2.77
C ALA A 24 -6.36 -3.01 -4.26
N GLY A 25 -5.24 -2.60 -4.87
CA GLY A 25 -5.18 -2.30 -6.29
C GLY A 25 -5.49 -3.50 -7.16
N LEU A 26 -4.90 -4.66 -6.88
CA LEU A 26 -5.19 -5.91 -7.60
C LEU A 26 -6.64 -6.37 -7.40
N ALA A 27 -7.11 -6.42 -6.17
CA ALA A 27 -8.48 -6.82 -5.85
C ALA A 27 -9.53 -5.84 -6.42
N GLY A 28 -9.21 -4.54 -6.45
CA GLY A 28 -10.04 -3.47 -6.99
C GLY A 28 -9.89 -3.23 -8.49
N ASN A 29 -9.11 -4.06 -9.20
CA ASN A 29 -8.83 -3.94 -10.63
C ASN A 29 -8.27 -2.54 -11.02
N ALA A 30 -7.35 -2.01 -10.20
CA ALA A 30 -6.65 -0.79 -10.53
C ALA A 30 -5.71 -0.99 -11.74
N GLY A 31 -5.67 0.00 -12.63
CA GLY A 31 -4.73 -0.01 -13.76
C GLY A 31 -3.30 0.37 -13.36
N VAL A 32 -3.15 1.08 -12.24
CA VAL A 32 -1.85 1.54 -11.73
C VAL A 32 -1.77 1.32 -10.22
N CYS A 33 -0.63 0.86 -9.72
CA CYS A 33 -0.34 0.73 -8.31
C CYS A 33 0.98 1.43 -7.97
N LEU A 34 0.91 2.54 -7.22
CA LEU A 34 2.07 3.29 -6.77
C LEU A 34 2.43 2.85 -5.35
N ILE A 35 3.63 2.29 -5.18
CA ILE A 35 4.11 1.74 -3.92
C ILE A 35 5.49 2.30 -3.55
N PRO A 36 5.85 2.34 -2.26
CA PRO A 36 7.14 2.92 -1.82
C PRO A 36 8.37 2.24 -2.42
N GLU A 37 8.26 0.97 -2.77
CA GLU A 37 9.36 0.14 -3.26
C GLU A 37 9.69 0.38 -4.74
N ILE A 38 8.72 0.90 -5.52
CA ILE A 38 8.89 1.16 -6.95
C ILE A 38 8.65 2.65 -7.22
N PRO A 39 9.71 3.44 -7.45
CA PRO A 39 9.56 4.85 -7.82
C PRO A 39 8.84 5.00 -9.17
N PHE A 40 7.97 6.01 -9.28
CA PHE A 40 7.15 6.25 -10.45
C PHE A 40 7.45 7.59 -11.13
N THR A 41 7.02 7.73 -12.38
CA THR A 41 6.97 9.02 -13.10
C THR A 41 5.57 9.29 -13.63
N ILE A 42 5.20 10.56 -13.70
CA ILE A 42 3.89 10.99 -14.24
C ILE A 42 3.76 10.59 -15.71
N GLU A 43 4.84 10.68 -16.47
CA GLU A 43 4.88 10.34 -17.89
C GLU A 43 4.56 8.85 -18.13
N ASN A 44 5.07 7.95 -17.28
CA ASN A 44 4.76 6.52 -17.38
C ASN A 44 3.28 6.24 -17.08
N ILE A 45 2.73 6.91 -16.07
CA ILE A 45 1.30 6.79 -15.74
C ILE A 45 0.46 7.32 -16.90
N ALA A 46 0.78 8.49 -17.43
CA ALA A 46 0.07 9.11 -18.56
C ALA A 46 0.08 8.20 -19.80
N LYS A 47 1.24 7.63 -20.16
CA LYS A 47 1.34 6.65 -21.25
C LYS A 47 0.46 5.42 -21.01
N HIS A 48 0.40 4.96 -19.77
CA HIS A 48 -0.44 3.81 -19.43
C HIS A 48 -1.93 4.14 -19.53
N VAL A 49 -2.36 5.33 -19.09
CA VAL A 49 -3.74 5.81 -19.26
C VAL A 49 -4.11 5.84 -20.73
N ALA A 50 -3.28 6.46 -21.59
CA ALA A 50 -3.50 6.51 -23.03
C ALA A 50 -3.61 5.12 -23.67
N LYS A 51 -2.73 4.19 -23.30
CA LYS A 51 -2.80 2.80 -23.75
C LYS A 51 -4.12 2.12 -23.36
N ARG A 52 -4.64 2.40 -22.18
CA ARG A 52 -5.93 1.84 -21.73
C ARG A 52 -7.10 2.39 -22.55
N ASP A 53 -7.05 3.69 -22.90
CA ASP A 53 -8.05 4.31 -23.78
C ASP A 53 -8.08 3.64 -25.17
N GLU A 54 -6.91 3.43 -25.78
CA GLU A 54 -6.76 2.71 -27.06
C GLU A 54 -7.33 1.27 -27.00
N GLN A 55 -7.30 0.66 -25.81
CA GLN A 55 -7.86 -0.66 -25.55
C GLN A 55 -9.38 -0.64 -25.24
N GLY A 56 -10.03 0.51 -25.34
CA GLY A 56 -11.46 0.66 -25.04
C GLY A 56 -11.79 0.73 -23.55
N MET A 57 -10.82 1.06 -22.71
CA MET A 57 -10.97 1.24 -21.27
C MET A 57 -10.76 2.71 -20.87
N PRO A 58 -11.69 3.63 -21.17
CA PRO A 58 -11.54 5.07 -21.01
C PRO A 58 -11.63 5.53 -19.54
N TYR A 59 -11.17 4.72 -18.63
CA TYR A 59 -11.09 5.03 -17.20
C TYR A 59 -9.90 4.33 -16.57
N THR A 60 -9.34 4.92 -15.54
CA THR A 60 -8.24 4.32 -14.80
C THR A 60 -8.40 4.57 -13.30
N VAL A 61 -8.24 3.52 -12.50
CA VAL A 61 -8.08 3.64 -11.06
C VAL A 61 -6.60 3.48 -10.74
N ILE A 62 -6.07 4.40 -9.94
CA ILE A 62 -4.69 4.42 -9.47
C ILE A 62 -4.72 4.21 -7.96
N ALA A 63 -4.21 3.09 -7.48
CA ALA A 63 -4.00 2.84 -6.07
C ALA A 63 -2.66 3.47 -5.65
N VAL A 64 -2.70 4.41 -4.71
CA VAL A 64 -1.54 5.21 -4.32
C VAL A 64 -1.22 4.96 -2.85
N ALA A 65 -0.10 4.30 -2.54
CA ALA A 65 0.39 4.25 -1.17
C ALA A 65 0.89 5.65 -0.74
N GLU A 66 0.50 6.11 0.43
CA GLU A 66 0.87 7.44 0.96
C GLU A 66 2.39 7.69 0.99
N GLY A 67 3.19 6.63 1.12
CA GLY A 67 4.65 6.69 1.14
C GLY A 67 5.34 6.40 -0.20
N ALA A 68 4.58 6.23 -1.28
CA ALA A 68 5.17 6.12 -2.62
C ALA A 68 5.94 7.39 -2.98
N LYS A 69 6.87 7.28 -3.91
CA LYS A 69 7.79 8.36 -4.26
C LYS A 69 7.96 8.49 -5.76
N TYR A 70 8.16 9.71 -6.20
CA TYR A 70 8.58 10.00 -7.57
C TYR A 70 9.96 9.41 -7.86
N ALA A 71 10.31 9.26 -9.13
CA ALA A 71 11.61 8.72 -9.55
C ALA A 71 12.81 9.57 -9.09
N ASP A 72 12.60 10.88 -8.87
CA ASP A 72 13.60 11.79 -8.28
C ASP A 72 13.75 11.66 -6.76
N GLY A 73 12.98 10.77 -6.12
CA GLY A 73 12.97 10.54 -4.69
C GLY A 73 12.01 11.46 -3.91
N THR A 74 11.30 12.37 -4.58
CA THR A 74 10.33 13.26 -3.92
C THR A 74 9.20 12.47 -3.27
N LYS A 75 8.91 12.82 -2.01
CA LYS A 75 7.76 12.33 -1.22
C LYS A 75 6.88 13.49 -0.79
N VAL A 76 5.60 13.25 -0.65
CA VAL A 76 4.66 14.26 -0.14
C VAL A 76 4.48 14.10 1.35
N ILE A 77 4.86 15.15 2.10
CA ILE A 77 4.75 15.19 3.56
C ILE A 77 3.50 16.03 3.91
N GLY A 78 2.53 15.39 4.53
CA GLY A 78 1.30 16.07 4.95
C GLY A 78 1.50 16.89 6.23
N LYS A 79 2.20 16.35 7.23
CA LYS A 79 2.45 17.01 8.51
C LYS A 79 3.70 16.48 9.20
N ILE A 80 4.37 17.36 9.95
CA ILE A 80 5.43 17.00 10.90
C ILE A 80 4.88 17.14 12.31
N VAL A 81 5.09 16.13 13.16
CA VAL A 81 4.70 16.09 14.57
C VAL A 81 5.96 15.90 15.40
N GLU A 82 6.51 16.98 15.93
CA GLU A 82 7.84 17.02 16.57
C GLU A 82 7.98 16.09 17.77
N ASP A 83 6.94 15.97 18.60
CA ASP A 83 6.95 15.13 19.82
C ASP A 83 6.57 13.65 19.55
N SER A 84 6.53 13.21 18.30
CA SER A 84 6.23 11.82 17.95
C SER A 84 7.54 11.02 17.73
N PRO A 85 7.63 9.77 18.20
CA PRO A 85 8.72 8.86 17.84
C PRO A 85 8.91 8.74 16.33
N ASP A 86 7.86 9.00 15.59
CA ASP A 86 7.81 9.05 14.15
C ASP A 86 7.18 10.39 13.72
N PRO A 87 8.01 11.43 13.47
CA PRO A 87 7.53 12.78 13.26
C PRO A 87 6.85 12.99 11.91
N VAL A 88 7.24 12.27 10.86
CA VAL A 88 6.74 12.49 9.50
C VAL A 88 5.41 11.78 9.28
N ARG A 89 4.39 12.53 8.88
CA ARG A 89 3.11 11.99 8.43
C ARG A 89 2.97 12.22 6.93
N TYR A 90 2.90 11.15 6.16
CA TYR A 90 2.63 11.24 4.72
C TYR A 90 1.12 11.40 4.51
N SER A 91 0.74 12.25 3.60
CA SER A 91 -0.65 12.43 3.14
C SER A 91 -0.69 13.39 1.97
N GLY A 92 -1.66 13.22 1.07
CA GLY A 92 -1.89 14.12 -0.06
C GLY A 92 -1.14 13.74 -1.33
N LEU A 93 -0.45 12.59 -1.36
CA LEU A 93 0.25 12.14 -2.57
C LEU A 93 -0.73 11.88 -3.72
N ALA A 94 -1.89 11.27 -3.44
CA ALA A 94 -2.89 11.04 -4.50
C ALA A 94 -3.43 12.33 -5.09
N ALA A 95 -3.61 13.38 -4.29
CA ALA A 95 -4.00 14.70 -4.78
C ALA A 95 -2.89 15.30 -5.66
N LYS A 96 -1.64 15.25 -5.20
CA LYS A 96 -0.48 15.72 -5.98
C LYS A 96 -0.34 14.98 -7.31
N VAL A 97 -0.48 13.65 -7.30
CA VAL A 97 -0.45 12.83 -8.53
C VAL A 97 -1.60 13.21 -9.47
N ALA A 98 -2.80 13.45 -8.94
CA ALA A 98 -3.94 13.87 -9.73
C ALA A 98 -3.68 15.23 -10.41
N ASP A 99 -3.19 16.23 -9.66
CA ASP A 99 -2.86 17.56 -10.17
C ASP A 99 -1.76 17.52 -11.25
N ASP A 100 -0.77 16.66 -11.05
CA ASP A 100 0.34 16.54 -12.02
C ASP A 100 -0.09 15.77 -13.28
N LEU A 101 -0.96 14.74 -13.13
CA LEU A 101 -1.52 14.03 -14.28
C LEU A 101 -2.45 14.91 -15.12
N GLU A 102 -3.30 15.71 -14.51
CA GLU A 102 -4.25 16.58 -15.22
C GLU A 102 -3.54 17.54 -16.19
N LYS A 103 -2.30 17.97 -15.86
CA LYS A 103 -1.47 18.81 -16.73
C LYS A 103 -0.99 18.10 -18.00
N VAL A 104 -0.83 16.78 -17.96
CA VAL A 104 -0.24 15.98 -19.06
C VAL A 104 -1.27 15.12 -19.82
N ILE A 105 -2.47 14.95 -19.25
CA ILE A 105 -3.59 14.23 -19.88
C ILE A 105 -4.85 15.11 -19.91
N PRO A 106 -4.85 16.26 -20.62
CA PRO A 106 -5.91 17.27 -20.53
C PRO A 106 -7.29 16.79 -21.02
N ASN A 107 -7.35 15.64 -21.68
CA ASN A 107 -8.61 15.05 -22.15
C ASN A 107 -9.32 14.19 -21.07
N HIS A 108 -8.72 14.03 -19.89
CA HIS A 108 -9.28 13.29 -18.77
C HIS A 108 -9.54 14.20 -17.58
N GLU A 109 -10.68 14.02 -16.96
CA GLU A 109 -10.91 14.54 -15.62
C GLU A 109 -10.24 13.61 -14.61
N VAL A 110 -9.29 14.15 -13.85
CA VAL A 110 -8.55 13.42 -12.83
C VAL A 110 -9.07 13.82 -11.44
N ARG A 111 -9.38 12.86 -10.60
CA ARG A 111 -9.86 13.09 -9.24
C ARG A 111 -9.03 12.31 -8.24
N SER A 112 -8.87 12.85 -7.05
CA SER A 112 -8.28 12.15 -5.91
C SER A 112 -9.34 11.82 -4.87
N VAL A 113 -9.14 10.70 -4.18
CA VAL A 113 -9.94 10.26 -3.04
C VAL A 113 -8.99 9.77 -1.95
N ASN A 114 -9.17 10.26 -0.73
CA ASN A 114 -8.46 9.76 0.43
C ASN A 114 -9.48 9.24 1.46
N PRO A 115 -9.73 7.92 1.54
CA PRO A 115 -10.63 7.35 2.52
C PRO A 115 -10.08 7.42 3.96
N GLY A 116 -8.77 7.65 4.12
CA GLY A 116 -8.13 7.77 5.42
C GLY A 116 -8.39 6.56 6.32
N HIS A 117 -8.76 6.82 7.59
CA HIS A 117 -8.98 5.76 8.57
C HIS A 117 -10.26 4.94 8.33
N ILE A 118 -11.14 5.33 7.42
CA ILE A 118 -12.33 4.54 7.06
C ILE A 118 -11.92 3.13 6.59
N ILE A 119 -10.76 2.99 5.92
CA ILE A 119 -10.25 1.68 5.48
C ILE A 119 -9.88 0.74 6.63
N ARG A 120 -9.78 1.23 7.85
CA ARG A 120 -9.55 0.44 9.08
C ARG A 120 -10.85 0.11 9.83
N GLY A 121 -11.96 0.64 9.37
CA GLY A 121 -13.28 0.40 9.95
C GLY A 121 -14.00 -0.79 9.30
N GLY A 122 -15.22 -1.04 9.80
CA GLY A 122 -16.09 -2.11 9.31
C GLY A 122 -15.95 -3.40 10.11
N ASP A 123 -16.78 -4.38 9.76
CA ASP A 123 -16.78 -5.69 10.38
C ASP A 123 -15.58 -6.51 9.92
N ILE A 124 -15.02 -7.29 10.85
CA ILE A 124 -13.91 -8.19 10.53
C ILE A 124 -14.39 -9.38 9.71
N THR A 125 -13.55 -9.85 8.79
CA THR A 125 -13.83 -11.07 8.04
C THR A 125 -13.76 -12.31 8.96
N PRO A 126 -14.42 -13.43 8.60
CA PRO A 126 -14.25 -14.70 9.32
C PRO A 126 -12.77 -15.12 9.42
N TYR A 127 -11.99 -14.89 8.38
CA TYR A 127 -10.54 -15.16 8.37
C TYR A 127 -9.81 -14.36 9.45
N ASP A 128 -10.03 -13.04 9.52
CA ASP A 128 -9.38 -12.18 10.53
C ASP A 128 -9.77 -12.58 11.94
N ARG A 129 -11.05 -12.97 12.15
CA ARG A 129 -11.53 -13.42 13.45
C ARG A 129 -10.80 -14.70 13.90
N ILE A 130 -10.72 -15.71 13.02
CA ILE A 130 -10.02 -16.97 13.33
C ILE A 130 -8.54 -16.72 13.56
N LEU A 131 -7.92 -15.91 12.72
CA LEU A 131 -6.50 -15.54 12.84
C LEU A 131 -6.22 -14.85 14.18
N SER A 132 -7.04 -13.88 14.57
CA SER A 132 -6.89 -13.16 15.85
C SER A 132 -7.04 -14.09 17.06
N ILE A 133 -7.99 -15.04 17.00
CA ILE A 133 -8.15 -16.06 18.05
C ILE A 133 -6.87 -16.90 18.17
N ARG A 134 -6.31 -17.35 17.05
CA ARG A 134 -5.09 -18.17 17.04
C ARG A 134 -3.89 -17.41 17.62
N PHE A 135 -3.73 -16.13 17.26
CA PHE A 135 -2.70 -15.26 17.85
C PHE A 135 -2.87 -15.12 19.36
N GLY A 136 -4.11 -14.92 19.83
CA GLY A 136 -4.42 -14.78 21.26
C GLY A 136 -4.12 -16.06 22.04
N VAL A 137 -4.54 -17.22 21.53
CA VAL A 137 -4.25 -18.54 22.15
C VAL A 137 -2.74 -18.75 22.24
N LYS A 138 -2.00 -18.55 21.15
CA LYS A 138 -0.55 -18.74 21.17
C LYS A 138 0.17 -17.78 22.12
N ALA A 139 -0.31 -16.54 22.24
CA ALA A 139 0.23 -15.59 23.21
C ALA A 139 0.03 -16.07 24.67
N CYS A 140 -1.14 -16.62 24.98
CA CYS A 140 -1.39 -17.20 26.30
C CYS A 140 -0.50 -18.43 26.58
N GLU A 141 -0.30 -19.31 25.60
CA GLU A 141 0.62 -20.44 25.72
C GLU A 141 2.05 -19.97 26.06
N LEU A 142 2.55 -18.93 25.37
CA LEU A 142 3.88 -18.38 25.65
C LEU A 142 3.98 -17.79 27.07
N ILE A 143 2.91 -17.18 27.58
CA ILE A 143 2.87 -16.66 28.95
C ILE A 143 2.92 -17.82 29.96
N ASP A 144 2.14 -18.87 29.73
CA ASP A 144 2.09 -20.06 30.62
C ASP A 144 3.43 -20.81 30.64
N GLU A 145 4.16 -20.80 29.51
CA GLU A 145 5.51 -21.37 29.38
C GLU A 145 6.61 -20.42 29.90
N GLY A 146 6.29 -19.19 30.31
CA GLY A 146 7.25 -18.19 30.78
C GLY A 146 8.14 -17.60 29.66
N LEU A 147 7.75 -17.74 28.40
CA LEU A 147 8.49 -17.30 27.21
C LEU A 147 8.21 -15.83 26.91
N PHE A 148 8.62 -14.94 27.80
CA PHE A 148 8.48 -13.49 27.65
C PHE A 148 9.50 -12.91 26.65
N GLY A 149 9.24 -11.70 26.16
CA GLY A 149 10.11 -11.00 25.20
C GLY A 149 10.00 -11.55 23.78
N ASN A 150 8.91 -12.26 23.47
CA ASN A 150 8.64 -12.83 22.15
C ASN A 150 7.41 -12.20 21.48
N VAL A 151 7.37 -12.27 20.18
CA VAL A 151 6.24 -11.89 19.32
C VAL A 151 5.68 -13.15 18.68
N VAL A 152 4.37 -13.37 18.77
CA VAL A 152 3.70 -14.45 18.04
C VAL A 152 3.77 -14.16 16.54
N THR A 153 4.13 -15.16 15.77
CA THR A 153 4.29 -15.08 14.32
C THR A 153 3.46 -16.16 13.63
N LEU A 154 3.15 -15.92 12.34
CA LEU A 154 2.50 -16.90 11.46
C LEU A 154 3.45 -17.29 10.34
N HIS A 155 3.82 -18.57 10.29
CA HIS A 155 4.64 -19.16 9.23
C HIS A 155 3.79 -20.13 8.39
N GLY A 156 3.35 -19.68 7.20
CA GLY A 156 2.37 -20.42 6.43
C GLY A 156 1.05 -20.52 7.19
N GLU A 157 0.68 -21.74 7.62
CA GLU A 157 -0.52 -21.98 8.42
C GLU A 157 -0.22 -22.30 9.89
N THR A 158 1.04 -22.21 10.33
CA THR A 158 1.44 -22.58 11.69
C THR A 158 1.74 -21.35 12.53
N MET A 159 1.17 -21.30 13.76
CA MET A 159 1.54 -20.29 14.74
C MET A 159 2.89 -20.66 15.35
N ASP A 160 3.76 -19.66 15.44
CA ASP A 160 5.10 -19.75 15.99
C ASP A 160 5.41 -18.47 16.78
N TYR A 161 6.63 -18.29 17.22
CA TYR A 161 7.08 -17.07 17.87
C TYR A 161 8.53 -16.73 17.49
N THR A 162 8.88 -15.47 17.63
CA THR A 162 10.21 -14.94 17.35
C THR A 162 10.57 -13.94 18.45
N SER A 163 11.84 -13.85 18.84
CA SER A 163 12.25 -12.90 19.86
C SER A 163 12.05 -11.45 19.40
N LEU A 164 11.71 -10.56 20.33
CA LEU A 164 11.65 -9.11 20.05
C LEU A 164 12.97 -8.56 19.51
N GLU A 165 14.10 -9.07 20.01
CA GLU A 165 15.43 -8.67 19.54
C GLU A 165 15.63 -9.01 18.06
N GLU A 166 15.17 -10.16 17.61
CA GLU A 166 15.26 -10.57 16.21
C GLU A 166 14.33 -9.75 15.31
N VAL A 167 13.11 -9.45 15.79
CA VAL A 167 12.13 -8.63 15.05
C VAL A 167 12.59 -7.19 14.91
N ILE A 168 13.13 -6.59 15.97
CA ILE A 168 13.61 -5.21 15.98
C ILE A 168 14.96 -5.11 15.26
N GLY A 169 15.88 -6.07 15.51
CA GLY A 169 17.24 -6.04 14.99
C GLY A 169 17.93 -4.72 15.32
N ASP A 170 18.88 -4.33 14.51
CA ASP A 170 19.60 -3.04 14.63
C ASP A 170 18.83 -1.84 14.04
N ALA A 171 17.64 -2.07 13.50
CA ALA A 171 16.84 -1.03 12.86
C ALA A 171 15.93 -0.31 13.86
N LYS A 172 15.96 1.02 13.87
CA LYS A 172 15.13 1.88 14.73
C LYS A 172 13.63 1.53 14.73
N PHE A 173 13.13 0.85 13.68
CA PHE A 173 11.71 0.50 13.48
C PHE A 173 11.51 -0.97 13.08
N GLY A 174 12.47 -1.84 13.34
CA GLY A 174 12.42 -3.26 12.98
C GLY A 174 12.63 -3.54 11.49
N LYS A 175 12.73 -4.84 11.16
CA LYS A 175 12.84 -5.31 9.77
C LYS A 175 11.44 -5.44 9.17
N GLN A 176 10.93 -4.37 8.59
CA GLN A 176 9.66 -4.45 7.88
C GLN A 176 9.77 -5.32 6.62
N LYS A 177 8.84 -6.25 6.46
CA LYS A 177 8.71 -7.03 5.23
C LYS A 177 8.18 -6.12 4.12
N ARG A 178 9.07 -5.69 3.23
CA ARG A 178 8.72 -4.87 2.06
C ARG A 178 8.24 -5.73 0.90
N VAL A 179 7.54 -5.10 -0.04
CA VAL A 179 7.20 -5.74 -1.32
C VAL A 179 8.50 -5.91 -2.12
N ASP A 180 8.75 -7.12 -2.61
CA ASP A 180 9.84 -7.36 -3.54
C ASP A 180 9.44 -6.88 -4.94
N PRO A 181 10.13 -5.84 -5.51
CA PRO A 181 9.83 -5.33 -6.85
C PRO A 181 9.97 -6.37 -7.98
N ASN A 182 10.71 -7.46 -7.71
CA ASN A 182 10.89 -8.59 -8.61
C ASN A 182 10.12 -9.84 -8.17
N GLY A 183 9.33 -9.71 -7.11
CA GLY A 183 8.54 -10.79 -6.53
C GLY A 183 7.45 -11.30 -7.48
N GLU A 184 6.94 -12.48 -7.16
CA GLU A 184 5.92 -13.17 -7.98
C GLU A 184 4.66 -12.33 -8.13
N LEU A 185 4.18 -11.68 -7.07
CA LEU A 185 2.96 -10.88 -7.10
C LEU A 185 3.09 -9.64 -8.00
N ILE A 186 4.27 -8.98 -8.02
CA ILE A 186 4.55 -7.86 -8.93
C ILE A 186 4.60 -8.35 -10.38
N ARG A 187 5.22 -9.51 -10.65
CA ARG A 187 5.22 -10.08 -12.00
C ARG A 187 3.81 -10.43 -12.46
N ALA A 188 3.00 -11.05 -11.60
CA ALA A 188 1.61 -11.35 -11.90
C ALA A 188 0.81 -10.08 -12.20
N ALA A 189 0.95 -9.03 -11.37
CA ALA A 189 0.30 -7.74 -11.59
C ALA A 189 0.68 -7.12 -12.95
N LYS A 190 1.97 -7.11 -13.28
CA LYS A 190 2.45 -6.61 -14.60
C LYS A 190 1.92 -7.45 -15.76
N ALA A 191 1.82 -8.77 -15.61
CA ALA A 191 1.32 -9.67 -16.64
C ALA A 191 -0.17 -9.42 -16.98
N ILE A 192 -0.97 -8.99 -16.01
CA ILE A 192 -2.37 -8.60 -16.25
C ILE A 192 -2.52 -7.12 -16.61
N GLY A 193 -1.42 -6.40 -16.82
CA GLY A 193 -1.41 -5.03 -17.32
C GLY A 193 -1.44 -3.94 -16.27
N VAL A 194 -1.11 -4.23 -15.00
CA VAL A 194 -0.96 -3.18 -13.98
C VAL A 194 0.37 -2.46 -14.16
N CYS A 195 0.34 -1.13 -14.15
CA CYS A 195 1.50 -0.25 -14.18
C CYS A 195 1.97 0.09 -12.74
N PHE A 196 3.28 0.29 -12.59
CA PHE A 196 3.92 0.72 -11.36
C PHE A 196 4.75 1.96 -11.59
#